data_d3541109832110cb61d674d3a4a127b2
#
_entry.id   d3541109832110cb61d674d3a4a127b2
#
_cell.length_a   1.000
_cell.length_b   1.000
_cell.length_c   1.000
_cell.angle_alpha   90.00
_cell.angle_beta   90.00
_cell.angle_gamma   90.00
#
_symmetry.space_group_name_H-M   'P 1'
#
loop_
_entity.id
_entity.type
_entity.pdbx_description
1 polymer ?
#
loop_
_entity_poly.entity_id
_entity_poly.type
_entity_poly.pdbx_seq_one_letter_code
_entity_poly.pdbx_strand_id
1 'polypeptide(L)'
;MAFALRRHVSATDTDHGMVLLDEADGRYWQLNSTGALILHALLDGATPQETAQRLGERYPALTTERTADDVASFIRALTEARLVVTA
;
A
#
# COMPACT_ATOMS: atom_id res chain seq x y z
N MET A 1 12.62 -7.52 -2.15
CA MET A 1 11.32 -7.79 -2.78
C MET A 1 11.00 -6.64 -3.71
N ALA A 2 10.70 -6.91 -4.97
CA ALA A 2 10.26 -5.88 -5.89
C ALA A 2 8.73 -5.76 -5.81
N PHE A 3 8.24 -4.55 -5.69
CA PHE A 3 6.81 -4.28 -5.54
C PHE A 3 6.44 -3.17 -6.52
N ALA A 4 5.44 -3.42 -7.37
CA ALA A 4 5.05 -2.46 -8.39
C ALA A 4 3.56 -2.56 -8.67
N LEU A 5 2.99 -1.45 -9.13
CA LEU A 5 1.62 -1.47 -9.65
C LEU A 5 1.60 -2.24 -10.96
N ARG A 6 0.50 -2.94 -11.22
CA ARG A 6 0.31 -3.56 -12.53
C ARG A 6 0.19 -2.48 -13.60
N ARG A 7 0.54 -2.83 -14.85
CA ARG A 7 0.64 -1.89 -15.96
C ARG A 7 -0.65 -1.10 -16.21
N HIS A 8 -1.80 -1.72 -15.94
CA HIS A 8 -3.10 -1.07 -16.18
C HIS A 8 -3.65 -0.37 -14.94
N VAL A 9 -2.85 -0.22 -13.89
CA VAL A 9 -3.27 0.43 -12.65
C VAL A 9 -2.52 1.74 -12.51
N SER A 10 -3.26 2.81 -12.27
CA SER A 10 -2.70 4.13 -11.98
C SER A 10 -3.03 4.53 -10.54
N ALA A 11 -2.17 5.38 -9.97
CA ALA A 11 -2.32 5.87 -8.61
C ALA A 11 -2.31 7.38 -8.63
N THR A 12 -3.25 7.98 -7.89
CA THR A 12 -3.35 9.44 -7.78
C THR A 12 -3.49 9.80 -6.31
N ASP A 13 -2.61 10.67 -5.82
CA ASP A 13 -2.69 11.16 -4.44
C ASP A 13 -3.86 12.13 -4.30
N THR A 14 -4.51 12.06 -3.15
CA THR A 14 -5.59 12.95 -2.76
C THR A 14 -5.25 13.61 -1.44
N ASP A 15 -6.06 14.57 -0.99
CA ASP A 15 -5.81 15.26 0.28
C ASP A 15 -5.81 14.32 1.48
N HIS A 16 -6.53 13.20 1.40
CA HIS A 16 -6.74 12.31 2.53
C HIS A 16 -6.22 10.89 2.28
N GLY A 17 -5.48 10.68 1.20
CA GLY A 17 -4.97 9.36 0.89
C GLY A 17 -4.60 9.20 -0.58
N MET A 18 -5.16 8.20 -1.23
CA MET A 18 -4.81 7.87 -2.60
C MET A 18 -5.98 7.15 -3.27
N VAL A 19 -6.10 7.30 -4.58
CA VAL A 19 -7.03 6.53 -5.39
C VAL A 19 -6.24 5.67 -6.37
N LEU A 20 -6.56 4.39 -6.42
CA LEU A 20 -6.03 3.47 -7.43
C LEU A 20 -7.14 3.21 -8.45
N LEU A 21 -6.80 3.35 -9.72
CA LEU A 21 -7.72 3.07 -10.83
C LEU A 21 -7.20 1.89 -11.64
N ASP A 22 -8.04 0.86 -11.75
CA ASP A 22 -7.81 -0.25 -12.67
C ASP A 22 -8.44 0.12 -14.01
N GLU A 23 -7.61 0.56 -14.95
CA GLU A 23 -8.08 1.08 -16.23
C GLU A 23 -8.66 -0.02 -17.13
N ALA A 24 -8.30 -1.29 -16.90
CA ALA A 24 -8.85 -2.40 -17.65
C ALA A 24 -10.32 -2.67 -17.33
N ASP A 25 -10.68 -2.59 -16.05
CA ASP A 25 -12.03 -2.88 -15.57
C ASP A 25 -12.85 -1.64 -15.25
N GLY A 26 -12.20 -0.47 -15.18
CA GLY A 26 -12.86 0.75 -14.76
C GLY A 26 -13.17 0.80 -13.28
N ARG A 27 -12.63 -0.11 -12.48
CA ARG A 27 -12.84 -0.12 -11.04
C ARG A 27 -11.77 0.73 -10.35
N TYR A 28 -12.12 1.27 -9.20
CA TYR A 28 -11.15 2.02 -8.41
C TYR A 28 -11.29 1.74 -6.93
N TRP A 29 -10.22 1.99 -6.21
CA TRP A 29 -10.13 1.82 -4.76
C TRP A 29 -9.65 3.09 -4.13
N GLN A 30 -10.26 3.47 -3.02
CA GLN A 30 -9.80 4.61 -2.22
C GLN A 30 -8.98 4.07 -1.06
N LEU A 31 -7.78 4.64 -0.89
CA LEU A 31 -6.92 4.35 0.24
C LEU A 31 -6.94 5.55 1.18
N ASN A 32 -7.04 5.29 2.48
CA ASN A 32 -6.87 6.35 3.47
C ASN A 32 -5.39 6.73 3.60
N SER A 33 -5.08 7.67 4.48
CA SER A 33 -3.70 8.15 4.63
C SER A 33 -2.75 7.04 5.07
N THR A 34 -3.20 6.10 5.90
CA THR A 34 -2.39 4.96 6.32
C THR A 34 -2.08 4.05 5.13
N GLY A 35 -3.09 3.70 4.34
CA GLY A 35 -2.89 2.88 3.14
C GLY A 35 -1.99 3.54 2.13
N ALA A 36 -2.14 4.85 1.93
CA ALA A 36 -1.29 5.61 1.03
C ALA A 36 0.17 5.59 1.48
N LEU A 37 0.41 5.75 2.79
CA LEU A 37 1.77 5.69 3.35
C LEU A 37 2.40 4.33 3.07
N ILE A 38 1.66 3.25 3.32
CA ILE A 38 2.16 1.89 3.10
C ILE A 38 2.50 1.68 1.61
N LEU A 39 1.60 2.07 0.73
CA LEU A 39 1.81 1.87 -0.70
C LEU A 39 3.00 2.69 -1.21
N HIS A 40 3.11 3.95 -0.82
CA HIS A 40 4.26 4.77 -1.21
C HIS A 40 5.58 4.15 -0.77
N ALA A 41 5.65 3.68 0.47
CA ALA A 41 6.88 3.07 0.98
C ALA A 41 7.26 1.83 0.16
N LEU A 42 6.29 0.95 -0.13
CA LEU A 42 6.55 -0.27 -0.90
C LEU A 42 6.95 0.05 -2.33
N LEU A 43 6.30 1.01 -2.97
CA LEU A 43 6.65 1.42 -4.34
C LEU A 43 8.03 2.06 -4.40
N ASP A 44 8.47 2.70 -3.32
CA ASP A 44 9.82 3.29 -3.22
C ASP A 44 10.90 2.25 -2.94
N GLY A 45 10.52 0.99 -2.77
CA GLY A 45 11.46 -0.10 -2.58
C GLY A 45 11.66 -0.54 -1.14
N ALA A 46 10.90 -0.02 -0.19
CA ALA A 46 11.01 -0.45 1.19
C ALA A 46 10.53 -1.90 1.33
N THR A 47 11.15 -2.64 2.23
CA THR A 47 10.68 -3.99 2.57
C THR A 47 9.40 -3.86 3.40
N PRO A 48 8.63 -4.96 3.55
CA PRO A 48 7.49 -4.95 4.47
C PRO A 48 7.89 -4.57 5.90
N GLN A 49 9.05 -5.02 6.37
CA GLN A 49 9.54 -4.67 7.70
C GLN A 49 9.84 -3.18 7.82
N GLU A 50 10.53 -2.61 6.83
CA GLU A 50 10.83 -1.18 6.80
C GLU A 50 9.54 -0.35 6.72
N THR A 51 8.57 -0.81 5.95
CA THR A 51 7.28 -0.16 5.83
C THR A 51 6.54 -0.15 7.18
N ALA A 52 6.54 -1.30 7.87
CA ALA A 52 5.93 -1.39 9.20
C ALA A 52 6.62 -0.45 10.19
N GLN A 53 7.94 -0.33 10.10
CA GLN A 53 8.70 0.57 10.95
C GLN A 53 8.30 2.03 10.69
N ARG A 54 8.21 2.43 9.44
CA ARG A 54 7.78 3.78 9.07
C ARG A 54 6.36 4.07 9.54
N LEU A 55 5.49 3.07 9.45
CA LEU A 55 4.12 3.20 9.94
C LEU A 55 4.09 3.43 11.45
N GLY A 56 4.93 2.70 12.19
CA GLY A 56 5.05 2.87 13.63
C GLY A 56 5.60 4.23 14.03
N GLU A 57 6.54 4.76 13.24
CA GLU A 57 7.09 6.10 13.48
C GLU A 57 6.03 7.18 13.25
N ARG A 58 5.19 6.99 12.25
CA ARG A 58 4.11 7.95 11.92
C ARG A 58 2.97 7.87 12.93
N TYR A 59 2.70 6.67 13.45
CA TYR A 59 1.60 6.41 14.39
C TYR A 59 2.14 5.68 15.62
N PRO A 60 2.79 6.41 16.54
CA PRO A 60 3.47 5.76 17.67
C PRO A 60 2.55 5.00 18.63
N ALA A 61 1.25 5.24 18.57
CA ALA A 61 0.29 4.50 19.40
C ALA A 61 0.08 3.06 18.92
N LEU A 62 0.46 2.73 17.69
CA LEU A 62 0.32 1.37 17.16
C LEU A 62 1.45 0.48 17.67
N THR A 63 1.12 -0.75 18.05
CA THR A 63 2.13 -1.73 18.45
C THR A 63 2.89 -2.23 17.24
N THR A 64 4.08 -2.80 17.45
CA THR A 64 4.87 -3.41 16.38
C THR A 64 4.10 -4.53 15.69
N GLU A 65 3.38 -5.36 16.45
CA GLU A 65 2.57 -6.43 15.88
C GLU A 65 1.46 -5.89 15.00
N ARG A 66 0.82 -4.80 15.43
CA ARG A 66 -0.28 -4.20 14.68
C ARG A 66 0.23 -3.63 13.35
N THR A 67 1.36 -2.94 13.35
CA THR A 67 1.91 -2.37 12.12
C THR A 67 2.32 -3.47 11.14
N ALA A 68 2.92 -4.55 11.62
CA ALA A 68 3.31 -5.66 10.77
C ALA A 68 2.09 -6.34 10.16
N ASP A 69 1.04 -6.58 10.95
CA ASP A 69 -0.20 -7.18 10.48
C ASP A 69 -0.91 -6.29 9.46
N ASP A 70 -0.96 -4.99 9.70
CA ASP A 70 -1.59 -4.04 8.79
C ASP A 70 -0.88 -4.03 7.43
N VAL A 71 0.46 -4.03 7.43
CA VAL A 71 1.23 -4.06 6.19
C VAL A 71 0.99 -5.37 5.44
N ALA A 72 1.04 -6.50 6.14
CA ALA A 72 0.83 -7.82 5.52
C ALA A 72 -0.58 -7.94 4.92
N SER A 73 -1.59 -7.50 5.66
CA SER A 73 -2.98 -7.54 5.20
C SER A 73 -3.19 -6.63 3.99
N PHE A 74 -2.54 -5.46 3.99
CA PHE A 74 -2.63 -4.52 2.89
C PHE A 74 -2.02 -5.11 1.61
N ILE A 75 -0.83 -5.70 1.71
CA ILE A 75 -0.16 -6.35 0.58
C ILE A 75 -1.04 -7.47 0.01
N ARG A 76 -1.60 -8.29 0.90
CA ARG A 76 -2.47 -9.38 0.49
C ARG A 76 -3.70 -8.88 -0.25
N ALA A 77 -4.35 -7.85 0.29
CA ALA A 77 -5.55 -7.28 -0.33
C ALA A 77 -5.26 -6.74 -1.72
N LEU A 78 -4.16 -6.01 -1.89
CA LEU A 78 -3.77 -5.46 -3.20
C LEU A 78 -3.40 -6.57 -4.18
N THR A 79 -2.74 -7.61 -3.70
CA THR A 79 -2.35 -8.75 -4.54
C THR A 79 -3.59 -9.52 -5.02
N GLU A 80 -4.53 -9.77 -4.12
CA GLU A 80 -5.77 -10.47 -4.44
C GLU A 80 -6.65 -9.66 -5.40
N ALA A 81 -6.63 -8.34 -5.27
CA ALA A 81 -7.36 -7.45 -6.16
C ALA A 81 -6.65 -7.27 -7.51
N ARG A 82 -5.48 -7.87 -7.69
CA ARG A 82 -4.68 -7.80 -8.91
C ARG A 82 -4.28 -6.37 -9.28
N LEU A 83 -3.96 -5.58 -8.26
CA LEU A 83 -3.52 -4.20 -8.45
C LEU A 83 -2.00 -4.09 -8.47
N VAL A 84 -1.30 -5.04 -7.87
CA VAL A 84 0.16 -5.01 -7.73
C VAL A 84 0.76 -6.36 -8.11
N VAL A 85 2.05 -6.32 -8.42
CA VAL A 85 2.89 -7.51 -8.59
C VAL A 85 4.04 -7.43 -7.60
N THR A 86 4.46 -8.61 -7.13
CA THR A 86 5.63 -8.74 -6.27
C THR A 86 6.58 -9.74 -6.90
N ALA A 87 7.86 -9.45 -6.83
CA ALA A 87 8.88 -10.33 -7.41
C ALA A 87 9.87 -10.77 -6.34
#